data_7e5e63ec01b0fc7fe9f5ee88625ea38b
#
_entry.id   7e5e63ec01b0fc7fe9f5ee88625ea38b
#
_cell.length_a   1.000
_cell.length_b   1.000
_cell.length_c   1.000
_cell.angle_alpha   90.00
_cell.angle_beta   90.00
_cell.angle_gamma   90.00
#
_symmetry.space_group_name_H-M   'P 1'
#
loop_
_entity.id
_entity.type
_entity.pdbx_description
1 polymer ?
#
loop_
_entity_poly.entity_id
_entity_poly.type
_entity_poly.pdbx_seq_one_letter_code
_entity_poly.pdbx_strand_id
1 'polypeptide(L)'
;MSELIKKPENLVSLFHSTSEELPKPFETEIFLYRTFISGPWVAGREEIAGQLDEQEELKLVREPENMTDELAVKVYTREGVKLGYIAWIDNQVCARLMDAGKNVYARIFALDIIDYDALITVDIYMRD
;
A
#
# COMPACT_ATOMS: atom_id res chain seq x y z
N MET A 1 -26.16 -19.41 -15.48
CA MET A 1 -25.90 -19.26 -16.43
C MET A 1 -25.85 -19.22 -16.93
N SER A 2 -26.06 -19.20 -15.92
CA SER A 2 -25.74 -19.08 -16.77
C SER A 2 -25.72 -18.63 -16.85
N GLU A 3 -25.49 -18.34 -16.11
CA GLU A 3 -25.14 -17.82 -16.75
C GLU A 3 -24.66 -17.44 -16.72
N LEU A 4 -24.53 -17.46 -15.87
CA LEU A 4 -23.82 -17.00 -16.41
C LEU A 4 -23.54 -17.03 -16.53
N ILE A 5 -23.48 -17.24 -16.11
CA ILE A 5 -22.95 -17.14 -16.90
C ILE A 5 -22.80 -17.27 -17.30
N LYS A 6 -22.91 -17.44 -16.90
CA LYS A 6 -22.72 -17.40 -17.86
C LYS A 6 -22.19 -17.50 -18.23
N LYS A 7 -21.83 -17.60 -18.17
CA LYS A 7 -21.27 -17.53 -19.07
C LYS A 7 -20.79 -17.69 -19.63
N PRO A 8 -20.62 -17.98 -19.03
CA PRO A 8 -20.13 -17.86 -19.86
C PRO A 8 -19.77 -17.58 -20.89
N GLU A 9 -19.63 -17.66 -21.33
CA GLU A 9 -19.38 -17.00 -22.40
C GLU A 9 -20.01 -15.73 -22.54
N ASN A 10 -20.99 -15.66 -22.16
CA ASN A 10 -21.67 -14.48 -22.11
C ASN A 10 -21.03 -13.49 -21.26
N LEU A 11 -20.31 -13.92 -20.29
CA LEU A 11 -19.55 -13.03 -19.51
C LEU A 11 -18.50 -12.34 -20.32
N VAL A 12 -17.88 -13.03 -21.24
CA VAL A 12 -16.90 -12.41 -22.10
C VAL A 12 -17.52 -11.35 -22.95
N SER A 13 -18.70 -11.62 -23.48
CA SER A 13 -19.36 -10.66 -24.30
C SER A 13 -19.74 -9.42 -23.51
N LEU A 14 -20.11 -9.58 -22.27
CA LEU A 14 -20.41 -8.46 -21.42
C LEU A 14 -19.18 -7.60 -21.21
N PHE A 15 -18.06 -8.19 -20.96
CA PHE A 15 -16.82 -7.45 -20.81
C PHE A 15 -16.48 -6.67 -22.07
N HIS A 16 -16.73 -7.23 -23.22
CA HIS A 16 -16.41 -6.54 -24.46
C HIS A 16 -17.27 -5.30 -24.66
N SER A 17 -18.50 -5.36 -24.25
CA SER A 17 -19.39 -4.24 -24.50
C SER A 17 -19.15 -3.08 -23.57
N THR A 18 -18.59 -3.33 -22.37
CA THR A 18 -18.42 -2.26 -21.40
C THR A 18 -17.04 -2.26 -20.81
N SER A 19 -16.05 -2.67 -21.58
CA SER A 19 -14.72 -2.90 -21.04
C SER A 19 -14.11 -1.67 -20.40
N GLU A 20 -14.38 -0.47 -20.89
CA GLU A 20 -13.78 0.70 -20.30
C GLU A 20 -14.38 1.05 -18.95
N GLU A 21 -15.52 0.50 -18.62
CA GLU A 21 -16.18 0.76 -17.35
C GLU A 21 -16.02 -0.37 -16.34
N LEU A 22 -15.45 -1.47 -16.76
CA LEU A 22 -15.28 -2.61 -15.86
C LEU A 22 -13.86 -2.59 -15.28
N PRO A 23 -13.70 -3.03 -14.04
CA PRO A 23 -12.35 -3.18 -13.50
C PRO A 23 -11.59 -4.16 -14.38
N LYS A 24 -10.33 -3.92 -14.54
CA LYS A 24 -9.51 -4.85 -15.30
C LYS A 24 -9.50 -6.18 -14.57
N PRO A 25 -9.82 -7.26 -15.26
CA PRO A 25 -9.96 -8.54 -14.57
C PRO A 25 -8.66 -9.05 -13.94
N PHE A 26 -7.51 -8.52 -14.38
CA PHE A 26 -6.24 -8.96 -13.84
C PHE A 26 -5.66 -8.05 -12.79
N GLU A 27 -6.33 -6.92 -12.51
CA GLU A 27 -5.89 -6.02 -11.47
C GLU A 27 -6.51 -6.47 -10.16
N THR A 28 -5.78 -7.27 -9.43
CA THR A 28 -6.23 -7.80 -8.16
C THR A 28 -5.42 -7.18 -7.04
N GLU A 29 -6.11 -6.69 -6.03
CA GLU A 29 -5.46 -6.16 -4.85
C GLU A 29 -5.33 -7.29 -3.84
N ILE A 30 -4.10 -7.60 -3.45
CA ILE A 30 -3.81 -8.71 -2.56
C ILE A 30 -3.30 -8.17 -1.24
N PHE A 31 -4.01 -8.46 -0.15
CA PHE A 31 -3.54 -8.10 1.18
C PHE A 31 -2.38 -9.00 1.57
N LEU A 32 -1.29 -8.42 2.03
CA LEU A 32 -0.12 -9.18 2.42
C LEU A 32 -0.01 -9.31 3.94
N TYR A 33 0.07 -8.19 4.64
CA TYR A 33 0.18 -8.21 6.09
C TYR A 33 0.00 -6.80 6.65
N ARG A 34 -0.09 -6.73 7.97
CA ARG A 34 -0.26 -5.47 8.69
C ARG A 34 1.00 -5.14 9.46
N THR A 35 1.41 -3.89 9.45
CA THR A 35 2.58 -3.42 10.16
C THR A 35 2.38 -1.95 10.54
N PHE A 36 3.46 -1.28 10.90
CA PHE A 36 3.37 0.12 11.28
C PHE A 36 4.55 0.89 10.68
N ILE A 37 4.42 2.21 10.70
CA ILE A 37 5.47 3.11 10.20
C ILE A 37 6.34 3.51 11.37
N SER A 38 7.66 3.36 11.19
CA SER A 38 8.62 3.68 12.24
C SER A 38 9.52 4.84 11.83
N GLY A 39 10.36 5.28 12.79
CA GLY A 39 11.24 6.39 12.61
C GLY A 39 12.28 6.23 11.54
N PRO A 40 13.19 7.18 11.42
CA PRO A 40 13.42 8.23 12.41
C PRO A 40 12.23 9.19 12.54
N TRP A 41 12.13 9.80 13.71
CA TRP A 41 11.04 10.73 13.99
C TRP A 41 11.12 11.91 13.03
N VAL A 42 9.97 12.31 12.50
CA VAL A 42 9.88 13.42 11.57
C VAL A 42 9.07 14.53 12.25
N ALA A 43 9.66 15.71 12.34
CA ALA A 43 8.98 16.84 12.97
C ALA A 43 7.68 17.13 12.22
N GLY A 44 6.61 17.31 12.97
CA GLY A 44 5.31 17.57 12.37
C GLY A 44 4.56 16.33 11.91
N ARG A 45 5.05 15.12 12.24
CA ARG A 45 4.37 13.89 11.82
C ARG A 45 2.95 13.84 12.35
N GLU A 46 2.72 14.31 13.57
CA GLU A 46 1.38 14.30 14.14
C GLU A 46 0.42 15.21 13.35
N GLU A 47 0.91 16.32 12.83
CA GLU A 47 0.08 17.20 12.01
C GLU A 47 -0.23 16.57 10.67
N ILE A 48 0.78 15.94 10.06
CA ILE A 48 0.59 15.27 8.79
C ILE A 48 -0.39 14.13 8.96
N ALA A 49 -0.21 13.32 10.02
CA ALA A 49 -1.08 12.19 10.28
C ALA A 49 -2.52 12.64 10.52
N GLY A 50 -2.70 13.80 11.14
CA GLY A 50 -4.04 14.33 11.37
C GLY A 50 -4.78 14.72 10.11
N GLN A 51 -4.08 14.84 8.99
CA GLN A 51 -4.68 15.18 7.70
C GLN A 51 -4.94 13.94 6.84
N LEU A 52 -4.56 12.77 7.31
CA LEU A 52 -4.71 11.54 6.55
C LEU A 52 -5.98 10.81 6.99
N ASP A 53 -6.58 10.09 6.06
CA ASP A 53 -7.80 9.33 6.33
C ASP A 53 -7.49 7.85 6.41
N GLU A 54 -8.32 7.12 7.14
CA GLU A 54 -8.23 5.67 7.13
C GLU A 54 -8.45 5.16 5.70
N GLN A 55 -7.78 4.09 5.35
CA GLN A 55 -7.82 3.49 4.01
C GLN A 55 -7.12 4.33 2.95
N GLU A 56 -6.52 5.46 3.32
CA GLU A 56 -5.78 6.26 2.35
C GLU A 56 -4.55 5.48 1.87
N GLU A 57 -4.30 5.52 0.57
CA GLU A 57 -3.17 4.81 -0.02
C GLU A 57 -1.88 5.60 0.16
N LEU A 58 -0.83 4.90 0.57
CA LEU A 58 0.49 5.47 0.77
C LEU A 58 1.47 4.83 -0.18
N LYS A 59 2.44 5.60 -0.61
CA LYS A 59 3.43 5.15 -1.57
C LYS A 59 4.65 4.60 -0.85
N LEU A 60 5.13 3.46 -1.30
CA LEU A 60 6.33 2.82 -0.76
C LEU A 60 7.48 2.97 -1.74
N VAL A 61 8.66 3.30 -1.24
CA VAL A 61 9.85 3.52 -2.06
C VAL A 61 11.03 2.81 -1.42
N ARG A 62 11.70 1.95 -2.18
CA ARG A 62 12.89 1.27 -1.69
C ARG A 62 14.04 2.23 -1.46
N GLU A 63 14.84 1.93 -0.47
CA GLU A 63 16.07 2.66 -0.20
C GLU A 63 17.19 1.65 0.02
N PRO A 64 17.66 0.97 -1.04
CA PRO A 64 18.65 -0.09 -0.89
C PRO A 64 20.01 0.43 -0.43
N GLU A 65 20.28 1.71 -0.63
CA GLU A 65 21.51 2.34 -0.21
C GLU A 65 21.50 2.78 1.26
N ASN A 66 20.44 2.46 2.00
CA ASN A 66 20.37 2.81 3.41
C ASN A 66 21.50 2.13 4.17
N MET A 67 22.26 2.90 4.92
CA MET A 67 23.48 2.38 5.55
C MET A 67 23.19 1.48 6.74
N THR A 68 22.01 1.57 7.31
CA THR A 68 21.62 0.77 8.46
C THR A 68 20.86 -0.48 8.07
N ASP A 69 20.07 -0.39 7.00
CA ASP A 69 19.20 -1.49 6.60
C ASP A 69 19.02 -1.50 5.09
N GLU A 70 19.63 -2.44 4.42
CA GLU A 70 19.52 -2.54 2.97
C GLU A 70 18.12 -2.93 2.49
N LEU A 71 17.27 -3.38 3.40
CA LEU A 71 15.86 -3.69 3.08
C LEU A 71 14.93 -2.54 3.41
N ALA A 72 15.45 -1.36 3.65
CA ALA A 72 14.64 -0.21 4.04
C ALA A 72 13.62 0.15 2.98
N VAL A 73 12.41 0.47 3.42
CA VAL A 73 11.31 0.89 2.57
C VAL A 73 10.73 2.17 3.15
N LYS A 74 10.86 3.26 2.40
CA LYS A 74 10.33 4.57 2.80
C LYS A 74 8.84 4.64 2.52
N VAL A 75 8.12 5.40 3.34
CA VAL A 75 6.69 5.59 3.18
C VAL A 75 6.40 7.07 2.96
N TYR A 76 5.66 7.36 1.89
CA TYR A 76 5.28 8.71 1.53
C TYR A 76 3.77 8.83 1.42
N THR A 77 3.26 10.02 1.71
CA THR A 77 1.87 10.34 1.41
C THR A 77 1.71 10.47 -0.11
N ARG A 78 0.47 10.57 -0.55
CA ARG A 78 0.19 10.76 -1.98
C ARG A 78 0.78 12.06 -2.49
N GLU A 79 0.90 13.07 -1.64
CA GLU A 79 1.50 14.34 -2.01
C GLU A 79 3.02 14.32 -1.98
N GLY A 80 3.62 13.20 -1.56
CA GLY A 80 5.06 13.08 -1.56
C GLY A 80 5.74 13.47 -0.26
N VAL A 81 4.99 13.55 0.84
CA VAL A 81 5.56 13.87 2.15
C VAL A 81 6.00 12.59 2.83
N LYS A 82 7.25 12.55 3.25
CA LYS A 82 7.80 11.35 3.88
C LYS A 82 7.25 11.20 5.30
N LEU A 83 6.72 10.00 5.58
CA LEU A 83 6.19 9.69 6.91
C LEU A 83 7.17 8.89 7.76
N GLY A 84 8.06 8.16 7.15
CA GLY A 84 9.00 7.29 7.85
C GLY A 84 9.32 6.08 7.02
N TYR A 85 9.45 4.95 7.70
CA TYR A 85 9.81 3.67 7.07
C TYR A 85 8.86 2.59 7.53
N ILE A 86 8.69 1.57 6.71
CA ILE A 86 8.03 0.35 7.17
C ILE A 86 8.88 -0.22 8.30
N ALA A 87 8.25 -0.68 9.37
CA ALA A 87 8.97 -1.22 10.52
C ALA A 87 9.99 -2.26 10.05
N TRP A 88 11.25 -2.09 10.49
CA TRP A 88 12.35 -2.92 9.98
C TRP A 88 12.12 -4.41 10.22
N ILE A 89 11.39 -4.74 11.26
CA ILE A 89 11.11 -6.12 11.63
C ILE A 89 10.17 -6.79 10.62
N ASP A 90 9.45 -5.99 9.83
CA ASP A 90 8.44 -6.48 8.90
C ASP A 90 8.73 -6.09 7.45
N ASN A 91 9.89 -5.54 7.15
CA ASN A 91 10.10 -4.96 5.82
C ASN A 91 10.60 -5.94 4.75
N GLN A 92 10.99 -7.15 5.15
CA GLN A 92 11.63 -8.07 4.22
C GLN A 92 10.74 -8.47 3.05
N VAL A 93 9.51 -8.86 3.31
CA VAL A 93 8.59 -9.28 2.25
C VAL A 93 8.32 -8.12 1.31
N CYS A 94 8.07 -6.95 1.88
CA CYS A 94 7.82 -5.75 1.12
C CYS A 94 8.98 -5.42 0.20
N ALA A 95 10.20 -5.39 0.75
CA ALA A 95 11.39 -5.04 -0.02
C ALA A 95 11.66 -6.05 -1.13
N ARG A 96 11.52 -7.33 -0.84
CA ARG A 96 11.79 -8.36 -1.82
C ARG A 96 10.80 -8.34 -2.97
N LEU A 97 9.53 -8.13 -2.68
CA LEU A 97 8.52 -8.02 -3.73
C LEU A 97 8.75 -6.80 -4.60
N MET A 98 9.10 -5.67 -3.98
CA MET A 98 9.40 -4.46 -4.73
C MET A 98 10.63 -4.65 -5.62
N ASP A 99 11.66 -5.31 -5.11
CA ASP A 99 12.86 -5.59 -5.90
C ASP A 99 12.57 -6.54 -7.05
N ALA A 100 11.55 -7.37 -6.92
CA ALA A 100 11.11 -8.26 -7.99
C ALA A 100 10.20 -7.56 -8.99
N GLY A 101 9.98 -6.27 -8.84
CA GLY A 101 9.18 -5.50 -9.79
C GLY A 101 7.69 -5.48 -9.51
N LYS A 102 7.27 -5.95 -8.33
CA LYS A 102 5.86 -5.95 -7.98
C LYS A 102 5.42 -4.59 -7.48
N ASN A 103 4.17 -4.27 -7.72
CA ASN A 103 3.59 -3.01 -7.26
C ASN A 103 3.06 -3.18 -5.85
N VAL A 104 3.84 -2.76 -4.87
CA VAL A 104 3.51 -2.89 -3.45
C VAL A 104 3.21 -1.50 -2.90
N TYR A 105 2.15 -1.40 -2.13
CA TYR A 105 1.74 -0.13 -1.54
C TYR A 105 1.09 -0.40 -0.20
N ALA A 106 0.78 0.67 0.53
CA ALA A 106 0.17 0.55 1.85
C ALA A 106 -1.13 1.32 1.89
N ARG A 107 -2.04 0.89 2.77
CA ARG A 107 -3.23 1.67 3.11
C ARG A 107 -3.24 1.87 4.61
N ILE A 108 -3.67 3.04 5.03
CA ILE A 108 -3.76 3.35 6.46
C ILE A 108 -4.86 2.51 7.07
N PHE A 109 -4.51 1.77 8.11
CA PHE A 109 -5.49 1.00 8.88
C PHE A 109 -5.96 1.80 10.09
N ALA A 110 -5.04 2.42 10.83
CA ALA A 110 -5.37 3.16 12.03
C ALA A 110 -4.36 4.27 12.27
N LEU A 111 -4.83 5.35 12.82
CA LEU A 111 -4.02 6.50 13.19
C LEU A 111 -4.26 6.82 14.66
N ASP A 112 -3.20 6.77 15.45
CA ASP A 112 -3.28 7.11 16.87
C ASP A 112 -2.28 8.21 17.15
N ILE A 113 -2.77 9.35 17.62
CA ILE A 113 -1.91 10.46 18.01
C ILE A 113 -1.60 10.30 19.48
N ILE A 114 -0.32 10.14 19.80
CA ILE A 114 0.13 9.94 21.16
C ILE A 114 1.16 11.00 21.47
N ASP A 115 0.86 11.86 22.43
CA ASP A 115 1.70 12.99 22.80
C ASP A 115 1.96 13.87 21.56
N TYR A 116 3.19 13.96 21.12
CA TYR A 116 3.56 14.78 19.98
C TYR A 116 3.96 13.95 18.79
N ASP A 117 3.55 12.70 18.76
CA ASP A 117 3.88 11.80 17.65
C ASP A 117 2.63 11.02 17.26
N ALA A 118 2.74 10.27 16.20
CA ALA A 118 1.65 9.49 15.66
C ALA A 118 2.08 8.05 15.47
N LEU A 119 1.23 7.12 15.89
CA LEU A 119 1.38 5.72 15.55
C LEU A 119 0.51 5.45 14.34
N ILE A 120 1.12 5.12 13.23
CA ILE A 120 0.42 4.88 11.97
C ILE A 120 0.52 3.39 11.66
N THR A 121 -0.61 2.70 11.76
CA THR A 121 -0.70 1.29 11.42
C THR A 121 -1.18 1.16 9.99
N VAL A 122 -0.51 0.34 9.21
CA VAL A 122 -0.81 0.21 7.79
C VAL A 122 -1.00 -1.24 7.40
N ASP A 123 -1.81 -1.44 6.38
CA ASP A 123 -1.96 -2.73 5.71
C ASP A 123 -1.17 -2.69 4.41
N ILE A 124 -0.35 -3.69 4.19
CA ILE A 124 0.48 -3.79 2.99
C ILE A 124 -0.25 -4.63 1.96
N TYR A 125 -0.31 -4.08 0.76
CA TYR A 125 -0.98 -4.73 -0.37
C TYR A 125 -0.05 -4.83 -1.55
N MET A 126 -0.36 -5.77 -2.43
CA MET A 126 0.28 -5.89 -3.72
C MET A 126 -0.80 -5.84 -4.79
N ARG A 127 -0.56 -5.05 -5.82
CA ARG A 127 -1.47 -4.98 -6.96
C ARG A 127 -0.85 -5.79 -8.08
N ASP A 128 -1.60 -6.74 -8.53
CA ASP A 128 -1.09 -7.68 -9.54
C ASP A 128 -1.34 -7.16 -10.95
#